data_51242baeed40de7e8f3d3dd40a6dc50d
#
_entry.id   51242baeed40de7e8f3d3dd40a6dc50d
#
_cell.length_a   1.000
_cell.length_b   1.000
_cell.length_c   1.000
_cell.angle_alpha   90.00
_cell.angle_beta   90.00
_cell.angle_gamma   90.00
#
_symmetry.space_group_name_H-M   'P 1'
#
loop_
_entity.id
_entity.type
_entity.pdbx_description
1 polymer ?
#
loop_
_entity_poly.entity_id
_entity_poly.type
_entity_poly.pdbx_seq_one_letter_code
_entity_poly.pdbx_strand_id
1 'polypeptide(L)'
;MTSKVNRYIFHKIVCAVRDLPRTFRRLPTPRLIMTLLVKNEEELLEKNLLFHKAMGVDAFIVTDNNSADGTYGIIEKYRRKGWVVDVIRETATGYEQKEWVDRMIWRAKTSFGADWVINADADEFWYAPSGSLKKELSKSRANVLTCEVRSMYPEEDKPFWQWSKAVRPVTDLEAYDLSLYSLFERQNRKVIHRTDGYLQISMGNHKVNLLAELI
;
A
#
# COMPACT_ATOMS: atom_id res chain seq x y z
N MET A 1 -18.13 2.75 23.30
CA MET A 1 -17.39 2.67 22.02
C MET A 1 -17.59 3.89 21.12
N THR A 2 -18.76 4.44 20.99
CA THR A 2 -19.10 5.57 20.10
C THR A 2 -18.28 6.86 20.30
N SER A 3 -17.91 7.24 21.54
CA SER A 3 -17.21 8.51 21.78
C SER A 3 -15.73 8.52 21.31
N LYS A 4 -15.03 7.39 21.39
CA LYS A 4 -13.62 7.28 20.93
C LYS A 4 -13.52 7.28 19.41
N VAL A 5 -14.43 6.58 18.72
CA VAL A 5 -14.50 6.54 17.25
C VAL A 5 -14.81 7.93 16.70
N ASN A 6 -15.79 8.63 17.26
CA ASN A 6 -16.13 9.99 16.86
C ASN A 6 -14.95 10.97 17.05
N ARG A 7 -14.21 10.84 18.15
CA ARG A 7 -13.03 11.67 18.43
C ARG A 7 -11.90 11.40 17.41
N TYR A 8 -11.70 10.17 17.02
CA TYR A 8 -10.69 9.78 16.03
C TYR A 8 -11.03 10.36 14.64
N ILE A 9 -12.27 10.20 14.18
CA ILE A 9 -12.75 10.75 12.91
C ILE A 9 -12.64 12.28 12.92
N PHE A 10 -13.09 12.93 13.98
CA PHE A 10 -12.98 14.39 14.11
C PHE A 10 -11.53 14.86 14.01
N HIS A 11 -10.60 14.17 14.67
CA HIS A 11 -9.18 14.49 14.60
C HIS A 11 -8.63 14.38 13.18
N LYS A 12 -9.01 13.35 12.44
CA LYS A 12 -8.64 13.21 11.02
C LYS A 12 -9.13 14.38 10.17
N ILE A 13 -10.38 14.78 10.34
CA ILE A 13 -10.97 15.92 9.62
C ILE A 13 -10.20 17.20 9.92
N VAL A 14 -9.93 17.50 11.18
CA VAL A 14 -9.15 18.68 11.58
C VAL A 14 -7.76 18.68 10.94
N CYS A 15 -7.07 17.54 10.97
CA CYS A 15 -5.79 17.40 10.31
C CYS A 15 -5.89 17.59 8.79
N ALA A 16 -6.90 17.01 8.15
CA ALA A 16 -7.11 17.11 6.71
C ALA A 16 -7.37 18.56 6.27
N VAL A 17 -8.17 19.32 7.02
CA VAL A 17 -8.39 20.77 6.76
C VAL A 17 -7.08 21.55 6.88
N ARG A 18 -6.28 21.28 7.91
CA ARG A 18 -4.98 21.94 8.11
C ARG A 18 -3.99 21.63 6.99
N ASP A 19 -4.11 20.46 6.36
CA ASP A 19 -3.21 20.02 5.28
C ASP A 19 -3.59 20.61 3.91
N LEU A 20 -4.79 21.18 3.72
CA LEU A 20 -5.25 21.71 2.43
C LEU A 20 -4.23 22.62 1.71
N PRO A 21 -3.51 23.53 2.38
CA PRO A 21 -2.49 24.36 1.71
C PRO A 21 -1.30 23.56 1.15
N ARG A 22 -1.15 22.30 1.54
CA ARG A 22 -0.05 21.43 1.12
C ARG A 22 -0.40 20.53 -0.05
N THR A 23 -1.69 20.44 -0.40
CA THR A 23 -2.17 19.61 -1.50
C THR A 23 -1.77 20.20 -2.86
N PHE A 24 -1.74 19.36 -3.90
CA PHE A 24 -1.42 19.73 -5.29
C PHE A 24 -0.07 20.42 -5.49
N ARG A 25 0.90 20.25 -4.60
CA ARG A 25 2.25 20.79 -4.76
C ARG A 25 3.27 19.70 -5.11
N ARG A 26 4.33 20.06 -5.79
CA ARG A 26 5.48 19.16 -5.99
C ARG A 26 6.30 19.03 -4.72
N LEU A 27 6.76 17.82 -4.46
CA LEU A 27 7.70 17.52 -3.39
C LEU A 27 8.99 16.98 -4.02
N PRO A 28 10.08 17.75 -4.07
CA PRO A 28 11.31 17.32 -4.76
C PRO A 28 11.91 16.03 -4.19
N THR A 29 11.80 15.85 -2.89
CA THR A 29 12.30 14.67 -2.17
C THR A 29 11.21 14.11 -1.25
N PRO A 30 10.15 13.48 -1.81
CA PRO A 30 9.06 12.97 -0.99
C PRO A 30 9.52 11.81 -0.12
N ARG A 31 8.99 11.75 1.11
CA ARG A 31 9.14 10.58 1.98
C ARG A 31 8.07 9.56 1.63
N LEU A 32 8.49 8.42 1.11
CA LEU A 32 7.62 7.32 0.70
C LEU A 32 7.67 6.21 1.72
N ILE A 33 6.53 5.90 2.33
CA ILE A 33 6.38 4.76 3.24
C ILE A 33 5.45 3.73 2.61
N MET A 34 5.83 2.46 2.72
CA MET A 34 4.98 1.34 2.32
C MET A 34 4.39 0.67 3.56
N THR A 35 3.09 0.40 3.52
CA THR A 35 2.39 -0.36 4.56
C THR A 35 2.03 -1.74 4.03
N LEU A 36 2.30 -2.78 4.82
CA LEU A 36 2.08 -4.18 4.47
C LEU A 36 1.24 -4.86 5.54
N LEU A 37 0.15 -5.50 5.14
CA LEU A 37 -0.60 -6.42 5.98
C LEU A 37 -0.27 -7.84 5.55
N VAL A 38 0.34 -8.62 6.44
CA VAL A 38 0.90 -9.93 6.10
C VAL A 38 0.38 -11.03 7.01
N LYS A 39 0.28 -12.24 6.44
CA LYS A 39 -0.01 -13.47 7.17
C LYS A 39 0.58 -14.67 6.43
N ASN A 40 1.56 -15.33 7.04
CA ASN A 40 2.25 -16.50 6.47
C ASN A 40 2.86 -16.21 5.09
N GLU A 41 3.73 -15.20 5.05
CA GLU A 41 4.36 -14.69 3.82
C GLU A 41 5.89 -14.86 3.84
N GLU A 42 6.40 -15.91 4.49
CA GLU A 42 7.85 -16.12 4.65
C GLU A 42 8.60 -16.24 3.31
N GLU A 43 7.95 -16.74 2.27
CA GLU A 43 8.57 -16.90 0.95
C GLU A 43 8.68 -15.57 0.19
N LEU A 44 7.75 -14.64 0.41
CA LEU A 44 7.59 -13.43 -0.40
C LEU A 44 8.09 -12.17 0.31
N LEU A 45 7.86 -12.06 1.62
CA LEU A 45 8.03 -10.81 2.35
C LEU A 45 9.46 -10.25 2.24
N GLU A 46 10.49 -11.08 2.36
CA GLU A 46 11.87 -10.60 2.26
C GLU A 46 12.17 -10.00 0.88
N LYS A 47 11.70 -10.66 -0.18
CA LYS A 47 11.89 -10.22 -1.56
C LYS A 47 11.11 -8.93 -1.84
N ASN A 48 9.90 -8.83 -1.29
CA ASN A 48 9.08 -7.61 -1.36
C ASN A 48 9.81 -6.41 -0.72
N LEU A 49 10.31 -6.57 0.51
CA LEU A 49 11.05 -5.51 1.20
C LEU A 49 12.32 -5.09 0.45
N LEU A 50 13.10 -6.05 -0.06
CA LEU A 50 14.32 -5.78 -0.83
C LEU A 50 14.01 -5.03 -2.13
N PHE A 51 13.01 -5.49 -2.88
CA PHE A 51 12.60 -4.89 -4.13
C PHE A 51 12.14 -3.45 -3.93
N HIS A 52 11.23 -3.22 -2.99
CA HIS A 52 10.68 -1.89 -2.78
C HIS A 52 11.70 -0.92 -2.16
N LYS A 53 12.64 -1.43 -1.37
CA LYS A 53 13.78 -0.62 -0.93
C LYS A 53 14.62 -0.15 -2.10
N ALA A 54 14.89 -1.02 -3.07
CA ALA A 54 15.57 -0.66 -4.32
C ALA A 54 14.76 0.30 -5.18
N MET A 55 13.40 0.20 -5.19
CA MET A 55 12.50 1.14 -5.85
C MET A 55 12.38 2.50 -5.15
N GLY A 56 13.05 2.71 -4.03
CA GLY A 56 13.12 4.00 -3.35
C GLY A 56 12.14 4.18 -2.18
N VAL A 57 11.53 3.11 -1.67
CA VAL A 57 10.74 3.17 -0.43
C VAL A 57 11.67 3.49 0.75
N ASP A 58 11.35 4.52 1.51
CA ASP A 58 12.17 4.97 2.64
C ASP A 58 12.05 4.05 3.85
N ALA A 59 10.84 3.62 4.15
CA ALA A 59 10.56 2.78 5.31
C ALA A 59 9.28 1.94 5.11
N PHE A 60 9.13 0.92 5.95
CA PHE A 60 7.99 0.01 5.95
C PHE A 60 7.29 0.04 7.31
N ILE A 61 5.96 -0.06 7.29
CA ILE A 61 5.12 -0.33 8.46
C ILE A 61 4.42 -1.66 8.18
N VAL A 62 4.55 -2.62 9.08
CA VAL A 62 4.04 -3.97 8.85
C VAL A 62 3.05 -4.34 9.95
N THR A 63 1.86 -4.79 9.54
CA THR A 63 0.93 -5.48 10.43
C THR A 63 1.02 -6.98 10.16
N ASP A 64 1.46 -7.74 11.17
CA ASP A 64 1.46 -9.20 11.17
C ASP A 64 0.15 -9.72 11.74
N ASN A 65 -0.65 -10.35 10.88
CA ASN A 65 -1.91 -10.98 11.25
C ASN A 65 -1.67 -12.40 11.79
N ASN A 66 -0.94 -12.50 12.91
CA ASN A 66 -0.71 -13.74 13.62
C ASN A 66 -0.12 -14.85 12.73
N SER A 67 0.98 -14.56 12.04
CA SER A 67 1.70 -15.55 11.23
C SER A 67 2.26 -16.68 12.09
N ALA A 68 2.19 -17.90 11.58
CA ALA A 68 2.66 -19.12 12.23
C ALA A 68 3.97 -19.66 11.63
N ASP A 69 4.45 -19.07 10.53
CA ASP A 69 5.66 -19.40 9.79
C ASP A 69 6.83 -18.45 10.13
N GLY A 70 7.85 -18.39 9.27
CA GLY A 70 9.02 -17.53 9.41
C GLY A 70 8.77 -16.03 9.18
N THR A 71 7.56 -15.58 8.82
CA THR A 71 7.22 -14.20 8.48
C THR A 71 7.65 -13.21 9.55
N TYR A 72 7.31 -13.48 10.83
CA TYR A 72 7.67 -12.57 11.91
C TYR A 72 9.18 -12.44 12.13
N GLY A 73 9.93 -13.53 11.91
CA GLY A 73 11.40 -13.50 11.94
C GLY A 73 11.99 -12.56 10.90
N ILE A 74 11.41 -12.53 9.69
CA ILE A 74 11.80 -11.61 8.61
C ILE A 74 11.49 -10.17 9.02
N ILE A 75 10.30 -9.88 9.55
CA ILE A 75 9.92 -8.55 10.03
C ILE A 75 10.95 -8.03 11.05
N GLU A 76 11.29 -8.83 12.06
CA GLU A 76 12.25 -8.45 13.10
C GLU A 76 13.68 -8.26 12.56
N LYS A 77 14.09 -9.06 11.57
CA LYS A 77 15.37 -8.87 10.85
C LYS A 77 15.45 -7.48 10.22
N TYR A 78 14.39 -7.05 9.53
CA TYR A 78 14.36 -5.75 8.84
C TYR A 78 14.02 -4.59 9.78
N ARG A 79 13.37 -4.84 10.90
CA ARG A 79 13.23 -3.86 12.00
C ARG A 79 14.58 -3.51 12.61
N ARG A 80 15.42 -4.51 12.87
CA ARG A 80 16.79 -4.29 13.37
C ARG A 80 17.68 -3.55 12.38
N LYS A 81 17.42 -3.68 11.08
CA LYS A 81 18.09 -2.90 10.03
C LYS A 81 17.55 -1.47 9.88
N GLY A 82 16.51 -1.09 10.62
CA GLY A 82 15.87 0.21 10.52
C GLY A 82 15.02 0.42 9.26
N TRP A 83 14.71 -0.63 8.50
CA TRP A 83 13.84 -0.55 7.32
C TRP A 83 12.37 -0.64 7.71
N VAL A 84 12.03 -1.59 8.55
CA VAL A 84 10.69 -1.66 9.18
C VAL A 84 10.73 -0.76 10.41
N VAL A 85 10.01 0.34 10.34
CA VAL A 85 10.01 1.37 11.40
C VAL A 85 8.90 1.17 12.42
N ASP A 86 7.90 0.35 12.08
CA ASP A 86 6.78 0.03 12.95
C ASP A 86 6.24 -1.37 12.66
N VAL A 87 5.94 -2.10 13.74
CA VAL A 87 5.39 -3.46 13.68
C VAL A 87 4.16 -3.52 14.56
N ILE A 88 3.05 -3.96 13.98
CA ILE A 88 1.79 -4.18 14.69
C ILE A 88 1.49 -5.66 14.63
N ARG A 89 1.27 -6.28 15.78
CA ARG A 89 0.82 -7.68 15.85
C ARG A 89 -0.66 -7.74 16.15
N GLU A 90 -1.42 -8.33 15.23
CA GLU A 90 -2.83 -8.58 15.41
C GLU A 90 -3.04 -10.01 15.91
N THR A 91 -3.68 -10.11 17.06
CA THR A 91 -4.03 -11.40 17.67
C THR A 91 -5.54 -11.64 17.67
N ALA A 92 -6.32 -10.68 17.15
CA ALA A 92 -7.76 -10.79 17.07
C ALA A 92 -8.18 -11.89 16.08
N THR A 93 -9.23 -12.62 16.42
CA THR A 93 -9.80 -13.69 15.57
C THR A 93 -10.62 -13.14 14.38
N GLY A 94 -11.00 -11.85 14.42
CA GLY A 94 -11.69 -11.15 13.33
C GLY A 94 -10.72 -10.67 12.26
N TYR A 95 -11.22 -10.52 11.03
CA TYR A 95 -10.44 -9.95 9.92
C TYR A 95 -10.94 -8.52 9.62
N GLU A 96 -10.28 -7.54 10.24
CA GLU A 96 -10.63 -6.12 10.14
C GLU A 96 -9.59 -5.39 9.25
N GLN A 97 -9.42 -5.88 8.02
CA GLN A 97 -8.39 -5.41 7.10
C GLN A 97 -8.40 -3.89 6.93
N LYS A 98 -9.59 -3.31 6.73
CA LYS A 98 -9.72 -1.87 6.49
C LYS A 98 -9.20 -1.04 7.67
N GLU A 99 -9.57 -1.40 8.88
CA GLU A 99 -9.17 -0.72 10.11
C GLU A 99 -7.67 -0.84 10.36
N TRP A 100 -7.09 -2.00 10.08
CA TRP A 100 -5.66 -2.24 10.23
C TRP A 100 -4.84 -1.44 9.23
N VAL A 101 -5.27 -1.42 7.97
CA VAL A 101 -4.62 -0.63 6.92
C VAL A 101 -4.77 0.87 7.20
N ASP A 102 -5.96 1.34 7.54
CA ASP A 102 -6.22 2.74 7.89
C ASP A 102 -5.32 3.21 9.05
N ARG A 103 -5.16 2.38 10.08
CA ARG A 103 -4.26 2.63 11.20
C ARG A 103 -2.80 2.74 10.77
N MET A 104 -2.31 1.84 9.88
CA MET A 104 -0.94 1.91 9.37
C MET A 104 -0.70 3.20 8.59
N ILE A 105 -1.63 3.59 7.71
CA ILE A 105 -1.53 4.83 6.93
C ILE A 105 -1.52 6.04 7.85
N TRP A 106 -2.40 6.06 8.87
CA TRP A 106 -2.45 7.13 9.84
C TRP A 106 -1.13 7.25 10.63
N ARG A 107 -0.54 6.14 11.03
CA ARG A 107 0.78 6.13 11.70
C ARG A 107 1.90 6.56 10.75
N ALA A 108 1.88 6.14 9.49
CA ALA A 108 2.83 6.60 8.49
C ALA A 108 2.85 8.13 8.40
N LYS A 109 1.66 8.76 8.38
CA LYS A 109 1.50 10.21 8.39
C LYS A 109 2.00 10.85 9.68
N THR A 110 1.43 10.44 10.82
CA THR A 110 1.53 11.19 12.08
C THR A 110 2.80 10.91 12.87
N SER A 111 3.31 9.67 12.79
CA SER A 111 4.47 9.23 13.57
C SER A 111 5.76 9.21 12.74
N PHE A 112 5.64 9.00 11.44
CA PHE A 112 6.80 8.79 10.58
C PHE A 112 6.93 9.83 9.46
N GLY A 113 6.03 10.81 9.37
CA GLY A 113 6.14 11.93 8.45
C GLY A 113 6.13 11.55 6.97
N ALA A 114 5.35 10.51 6.61
CA ALA A 114 5.18 10.11 5.22
C ALA A 114 4.52 11.23 4.42
N ASP A 115 5.06 11.57 3.26
CA ASP A 115 4.40 12.41 2.26
C ASP A 115 3.49 11.56 1.37
N TRP A 116 3.95 10.35 1.03
CA TRP A 116 3.23 9.40 0.20
C TRP A 116 3.19 8.03 0.87
N VAL A 117 2.09 7.32 0.64
CA VAL A 117 1.91 5.94 1.12
C VAL A 117 1.51 5.04 -0.04
N ILE A 118 2.13 3.87 -0.09
CA ILE A 118 1.66 2.70 -0.80
C ILE A 118 1.17 1.71 0.25
N ASN A 119 -0.08 1.26 0.14
CA ASN A 119 -0.49 0.05 0.84
C ASN A 119 -0.50 -1.12 -0.14
N ALA A 120 0.19 -2.19 0.20
CA ALA A 120 0.36 -3.35 -0.67
C ALA A 120 0.19 -4.66 0.09
N ASP A 121 -0.14 -5.71 -0.65
CA ASP A 121 -0.04 -7.09 -0.21
C ASP A 121 1.40 -7.60 -0.45
N ALA A 122 1.81 -8.69 0.22
CA ALA A 122 3.19 -9.16 0.15
C ALA A 122 3.59 -9.68 -1.25
N ASP A 123 2.61 -10.09 -2.05
CA ASP A 123 2.76 -10.57 -3.43
C ASP A 123 2.69 -9.45 -4.49
N GLU A 124 2.55 -8.21 -4.07
CA GLU A 124 2.50 -7.05 -4.96
C GLU A 124 3.86 -6.35 -5.07
N PHE A 125 4.33 -6.18 -6.31
CA PHE A 125 5.59 -5.53 -6.63
C PHE A 125 5.35 -4.24 -7.40
N TRP A 126 5.42 -3.10 -6.71
CA TRP A 126 5.21 -1.77 -7.29
C TRP A 126 6.44 -1.30 -8.07
N TYR A 127 6.30 -1.24 -9.37
CA TYR A 127 7.38 -0.96 -10.28
C TYR A 127 7.26 0.43 -10.91
N ALA A 128 8.38 1.13 -11.01
CA ALA A 128 8.51 2.36 -11.78
C ALA A 128 9.50 2.15 -12.95
N PRO A 129 9.13 2.43 -14.21
CA PRO A 129 10.03 2.26 -15.36
C PRO A 129 11.36 3.02 -15.23
N SER A 130 11.36 4.14 -14.49
CA SER A 130 12.58 4.92 -14.20
C SER A 130 13.50 4.27 -13.14
N GLY A 131 13.13 3.12 -12.59
CA GLY A 131 13.84 2.45 -11.50
C GLY A 131 13.63 3.09 -10.11
N SER A 132 12.75 4.09 -9.98
CA SER A 132 12.49 4.75 -8.71
C SER A 132 11.09 5.33 -8.62
N LEU A 133 10.28 4.79 -7.71
CA LEU A 133 8.97 5.32 -7.36
C LEU A 133 9.06 6.77 -6.88
N LYS A 134 10.03 7.09 -6.03
CA LYS A 134 10.23 8.46 -5.53
C LYS A 134 10.49 9.47 -6.64
N LYS A 135 11.25 9.07 -7.67
CA LYS A 135 11.51 9.94 -8.82
C LYS A 135 10.22 10.25 -9.58
N GLU A 136 9.33 9.29 -9.74
CA GLU A 136 8.03 9.54 -10.36
C GLU A 136 7.14 10.42 -9.49
N LEU A 137 7.07 10.14 -8.19
CA LEU A 137 6.29 10.93 -7.23
C LEU A 137 6.76 12.39 -7.14
N SER A 138 8.07 12.64 -7.23
CA SER A 138 8.64 13.99 -7.17
C SER A 138 8.23 14.89 -8.34
N LYS A 139 7.84 14.28 -9.46
CA LYS A 139 7.37 15.01 -10.64
C LYS A 139 5.88 15.36 -10.57
N SER A 140 5.12 14.63 -9.74
CA SER A 140 3.67 14.75 -9.68
C SER A 140 3.21 15.92 -8.80
N ARG A 141 2.12 16.55 -9.21
CA ARG A 141 1.33 17.47 -8.39
C ARG A 141 0.04 16.82 -7.87
N ALA A 142 -0.32 15.66 -8.40
CA ALA A 142 -1.53 14.95 -7.97
C ALA A 142 -1.42 14.53 -6.50
N ASN A 143 -2.56 14.34 -5.87
CA ASN A 143 -2.63 13.80 -4.51
C ASN A 143 -2.81 12.28 -4.53
N VAL A 144 -3.36 11.74 -5.61
CA VAL A 144 -3.60 10.31 -5.85
C VAL A 144 -3.09 9.96 -7.24
N LEU A 145 -2.37 8.87 -7.33
CA LEU A 145 -1.99 8.23 -8.60
C LEU A 145 -2.61 6.84 -8.64
N THR A 146 -3.25 6.53 -9.74
CA THR A 146 -3.80 5.20 -10.00
C THR A 146 -2.77 4.39 -10.77
N CYS A 147 -2.48 3.20 -10.28
CA CYS A 147 -1.55 2.26 -10.89
C CYS A 147 -2.30 1.04 -11.43
N GLU A 148 -1.91 0.61 -12.62
CA GLU A 148 -2.42 -0.62 -13.21
C GLU A 148 -1.80 -1.82 -12.49
N VAL A 149 -2.62 -2.81 -12.14
CA VAL A 149 -2.15 -4.09 -11.60
C VAL A 149 -2.07 -5.07 -12.76
N ARG A 150 -0.95 -5.77 -12.87
CA ARG A 150 -0.73 -6.83 -13.87
C ARG A 150 -0.47 -8.14 -13.15
N SER A 151 -1.36 -9.09 -13.32
CA SER A 151 -1.13 -10.46 -12.85
C SER A 151 -0.07 -11.13 -13.72
N MET A 152 0.94 -11.72 -13.08
CA MET A 152 1.99 -12.43 -13.77
C MET A 152 1.60 -13.90 -13.96
N TYR A 153 1.96 -14.45 -15.11
CA TYR A 153 1.74 -15.87 -15.40
C TYR A 153 2.88 -16.71 -14.80
N PRO A 154 2.59 -17.78 -14.03
CA PRO A 154 3.60 -18.65 -13.50
C PRO A 154 4.43 -19.31 -14.63
N GLU A 155 5.76 -19.23 -14.52
CA GLU A 155 6.70 -19.88 -15.42
C GLU A 155 7.39 -21.00 -14.61
N GLU A 156 7.10 -22.27 -14.95
CA GLU A 156 7.46 -23.45 -14.14
C GLU A 156 8.94 -23.57 -13.78
N ASP A 157 9.84 -23.18 -14.70
CA ASP A 157 11.29 -23.27 -14.50
C ASP A 157 11.91 -22.02 -13.87
N LYS A 158 11.10 -21.06 -13.42
CA LYS A 158 11.59 -19.79 -12.90
C LYS A 158 10.96 -19.44 -11.56
N PRO A 159 11.75 -18.92 -10.63
CA PRO A 159 11.19 -18.33 -9.44
C PRO A 159 10.33 -17.10 -9.82
N PHE A 160 9.29 -16.80 -9.03
CA PHE A 160 8.27 -15.77 -9.36
C PHE A 160 8.86 -14.40 -9.71
N TRP A 161 9.98 -13.99 -9.12
CA TRP A 161 10.65 -12.72 -9.42
C TRP A 161 11.35 -12.67 -10.79
N GLN A 162 11.38 -13.77 -11.51
CA GLN A 162 11.88 -13.87 -12.89
C GLN A 162 10.76 -14.05 -13.92
N TRP A 163 9.49 -14.11 -13.47
CA TRP A 163 8.38 -14.19 -14.40
C TRP A 163 8.29 -12.92 -15.22
N SER A 164 8.11 -13.08 -16.53
CA SER A 164 8.10 -11.98 -17.49
C SER A 164 6.79 -11.88 -18.28
N LYS A 165 5.93 -12.90 -18.18
CA LYS A 165 4.67 -12.95 -18.90
C LYS A 165 3.53 -12.45 -18.04
N ALA A 166 2.91 -11.34 -18.45
CA ALA A 166 1.70 -10.86 -17.80
C ALA A 166 0.45 -11.50 -18.41
N VAL A 167 -0.53 -11.79 -17.57
CA VAL A 167 -1.86 -12.20 -18.01
C VAL A 167 -2.52 -11.00 -18.71
N ARG A 168 -3.10 -11.22 -19.89
CA ARG A 168 -3.87 -10.17 -20.58
C ARG A 168 -5.21 -9.99 -19.88
N PRO A 169 -5.64 -8.76 -19.60
CA PRO A 169 -6.97 -8.52 -19.08
C PRO A 169 -8.05 -9.03 -20.02
N VAL A 170 -9.12 -9.61 -19.48
CA VAL A 170 -10.29 -9.95 -20.26
C VAL A 170 -11.12 -8.69 -20.48
N THR A 171 -11.26 -8.27 -21.73
CA THR A 171 -11.99 -7.06 -22.13
C THR A 171 -13.40 -7.35 -22.63
N ASP A 172 -13.65 -8.57 -23.12
CA ASP A 172 -14.96 -9.04 -23.60
C ASP A 172 -15.61 -9.93 -22.53
N LEU A 173 -16.53 -9.33 -21.75
CA LEU A 173 -17.20 -9.98 -20.64
C LEU A 173 -18.32 -10.92 -21.08
N GLU A 174 -18.84 -10.77 -22.30
CA GLU A 174 -19.91 -11.61 -22.82
C GLU A 174 -19.39 -12.98 -23.31
N ALA A 175 -18.11 -13.03 -23.70
CA ALA A 175 -17.45 -14.25 -24.17
C ALA A 175 -16.97 -15.17 -23.05
N TYR A 176 -17.00 -14.74 -21.78
CA TYR A 176 -16.43 -15.49 -20.67
C TYR A 176 -17.37 -15.56 -19.46
N ASP A 177 -17.27 -16.65 -18.69
CA ASP A 177 -17.98 -16.80 -17.43
C ASP A 177 -17.50 -15.74 -16.42
N LEU A 178 -18.45 -15.07 -15.79
CA LEU A 178 -18.22 -13.99 -14.81
C LEU A 178 -17.43 -14.41 -13.55
N SER A 179 -17.18 -15.70 -13.37
CA SER A 179 -16.33 -16.21 -12.27
C SER A 179 -14.87 -15.70 -12.31
N LEU A 180 -14.42 -15.15 -13.43
CA LEU A 180 -13.09 -14.58 -13.64
C LEU A 180 -12.99 -13.10 -13.26
N TYR A 181 -13.73 -12.66 -12.28
CA TYR A 181 -13.82 -11.26 -11.84
C TYR A 181 -12.48 -10.57 -11.57
N SER A 182 -11.47 -11.29 -11.12
CA SER A 182 -10.14 -10.78 -10.84
C SER A 182 -9.32 -10.40 -12.10
N LEU A 183 -9.74 -10.85 -13.28
CA LEU A 183 -9.08 -10.57 -14.55
C LEU A 183 -9.64 -9.33 -15.26
N PHE A 184 -10.68 -8.71 -14.72
CA PHE A 184 -11.29 -7.53 -15.33
C PHE A 184 -10.44 -6.28 -15.15
N GLU A 185 -10.24 -5.55 -16.21
CA GLU A 185 -9.46 -4.31 -16.26
C GLU A 185 -9.91 -3.26 -15.21
N ARG A 186 -11.21 -3.17 -14.92
CA ARG A 186 -11.76 -2.22 -13.95
C ARG A 186 -11.38 -2.50 -12.51
N GLN A 187 -11.03 -3.73 -12.18
CA GLN A 187 -10.64 -4.12 -10.82
C GLN A 187 -9.13 -4.14 -10.60
N ASN A 188 -8.35 -4.10 -11.68
CA ASN A 188 -6.90 -4.18 -11.65
C ASN A 188 -6.23 -2.82 -11.48
N ARG A 189 -6.76 -1.98 -10.59
CA ARG A 189 -6.16 -0.68 -10.28
C ARG A 189 -6.00 -0.52 -8.79
N LYS A 190 -4.81 -0.10 -8.38
CA LYS A 190 -4.52 0.30 -7.00
C LYS A 190 -4.04 1.73 -6.94
N VAL A 191 -4.03 2.31 -5.75
CA VAL A 191 -3.68 3.71 -5.59
C VAL A 191 -2.42 3.89 -4.74
N ILE A 192 -1.58 4.84 -5.16
CA ILE A 192 -0.57 5.47 -4.32
C ILE A 192 -1.05 6.89 -4.03
N HIS A 193 -1.00 7.31 -2.80
CA HIS A 193 -1.62 8.57 -2.41
C HIS A 193 -0.77 9.36 -1.42
N ARG A 194 -1.01 10.69 -1.39
CA ARG A 194 -0.47 11.56 -0.36
C ARG A 194 -1.12 11.30 0.99
N THR A 195 -0.41 11.66 2.03
CA THR A 195 -0.95 11.67 3.38
C THR A 195 -1.62 13.01 3.72
N ASP A 196 -1.27 14.09 3.01
CA ASP A 196 -1.96 15.38 3.16
C ASP A 196 -3.44 15.24 2.81
N GLY A 197 -4.31 15.65 3.70
CA GLY A 197 -5.77 15.55 3.52
C GLY A 197 -6.35 14.13 3.70
N TYR A 198 -5.57 13.14 4.14
CA TYR A 198 -6.02 11.76 4.26
C TYR A 198 -7.19 11.59 5.24
N LEU A 199 -8.25 10.92 4.78
CA LEU A 199 -9.43 10.57 5.57
C LEU A 199 -9.55 9.05 5.78
N GLN A 200 -9.61 8.28 4.70
CA GLN A 200 -9.74 6.83 4.75
C GLN A 200 -9.35 6.15 3.43
N ILE A 201 -9.11 4.85 3.48
CA ILE A 201 -8.89 4.00 2.32
C ILE A 201 -10.02 2.97 2.17
N SER A 202 -10.30 2.53 0.94
CA SER A 202 -11.22 1.42 0.68
C SER A 202 -10.56 0.07 0.94
N MET A 203 -11.37 -0.98 1.12
CA MET A 203 -10.87 -2.35 1.07
C MET A 203 -10.16 -2.61 -0.27
N GLY A 204 -9.11 -3.44 -0.24
CA GLY A 204 -8.32 -3.80 -1.41
C GLY A 204 -7.47 -2.66 -1.99
N ASN A 205 -7.41 -1.49 -1.34
CA ASN A 205 -6.57 -0.35 -1.75
C ASN A 205 -6.90 0.23 -3.14
N HIS A 206 -8.16 0.08 -3.59
CA HIS A 206 -8.58 0.56 -4.91
C HIS A 206 -8.94 2.05 -4.92
N LYS A 207 -9.32 2.61 -3.78
CA LYS A 207 -9.71 4.03 -3.65
C LYS A 207 -9.25 4.60 -2.31
N VAL A 208 -8.92 5.89 -2.32
CA VAL A 208 -8.62 6.68 -1.12
C VAL A 208 -9.50 7.91 -1.11
N ASN A 209 -9.94 8.32 0.07
CA ASN A 209 -10.63 9.58 0.26
C ASN A 209 -9.66 10.59 0.88
N LEU A 210 -9.37 11.64 0.13
CA LEU A 210 -8.64 12.81 0.58
C LEU A 210 -9.60 14.02 0.58
N LEU A 211 -9.47 14.89 1.56
CA LEU A 211 -10.37 16.04 1.65
C LEU A 211 -10.30 16.94 0.40
N ALA A 212 -9.10 17.14 -0.14
CA ALA A 212 -8.91 17.96 -1.34
C ALA A 212 -9.49 17.37 -2.64
N GLU A 213 -9.86 16.10 -2.64
CA GLU A 213 -10.51 15.43 -3.79
C GLU A 213 -12.06 15.41 -3.63
N LEU A 214 -12.58 15.89 -2.49
CA LEU A 214 -14.01 15.92 -2.18
C LEU A 214 -14.63 17.32 -2.30
N ILE A 215 -13.80 18.37 -2.40
CA ILE A 215 -14.17 19.78 -2.50
C ILE A 215 -13.81 20.34 -3.88
#